data_eb6c9ef8386f40cdf23c318cf6a9fefc
#
_entry.id   eb6c9ef8386f40cdf23c318cf6a9fefc
#
_cell.length_a   1.000
_cell.length_b   1.000
_cell.length_c   1.000
_cell.angle_alpha   90.00
_cell.angle_beta   90.00
_cell.angle_gamma   90.00
#
_symmetry.space_group_name_H-M   'P 1'
#
loop_
_entity.id
_entity.type
_entity.pdbx_description
1 polymer ?
#
loop_
_entity_poly.entity_id
_entity_poly.type
_entity_poly.pdbx_seq_one_letter_code
_entity_poly.pdbx_strand_id
1 'polypeptide(L)'
;MNPSEIKEIILEVNGEQAEQEIKRIKGAIENARAEKKKFEEEHKDTSKWTSEQRKQWQALNKEIAAGERQLKKYGTSAEAVEQILKDLDGSTMKQLKASLKTLNGILNSGKLERNGDEWKKVTEAIRLTKEEMKNLEEETKVVEKAMVECTDKPKNSLTDLSMRLGGIATIYKNVSNVYNSAMDKVAGYVSQYAAMQEHVAGVSKYTGMAAKDVEELNEEFKKMDTRTSRAALNDLAADAGRLGITGKKDVLDFVQAADQINIALGEDLGEGAVKNIGKLANIFGDDKRMGLKQAMLSTASAINELAQNSSASEGNILDFTTRLSSMAKTAGLTQAQVMGLGAMFETQGLNAEVAATALSKVMQKMGSDTEKMAKMAGLNVKEFSNLVQTDMNAALIEFAKGIGRLGGITEVSPALKELSLTGSGVSSVVNILAQNLDKVATQQDLATRAFTEGTSATNEAAKANSTAAANLELYY
;
A
#
# COMPACT_ATOMS: atom_id res chain seq x y z
N MET A 1 -9.78 47.28 -22.87
CA MET A 1 -8.48 47.69 -22.27
C MET A 1 -7.84 46.40 -21.70
N ASN A 2 -6.63 46.13 -22.08
CA ASN A 2 -5.90 44.91 -21.62
C ASN A 2 -5.49 45.11 -20.13
N PRO A 3 -5.46 44.05 -19.28
CA PRO A 3 -4.97 44.12 -17.90
C PRO A 3 -3.61 44.80 -17.74
N SER A 4 -2.73 44.70 -18.73
CA SER A 4 -1.44 45.38 -18.76
C SER A 4 -1.51 46.90 -18.93
N GLU A 5 -2.53 47.43 -19.68
CA GLU A 5 -2.76 48.88 -19.87
C GLU A 5 -3.34 49.50 -18.61
N ILE A 6 -4.18 48.75 -17.86
CA ILE A 6 -4.72 49.19 -16.58
C ILE A 6 -3.63 49.29 -15.52
N LYS A 7 -2.64 48.37 -15.57
CA LYS A 7 -1.44 48.38 -14.73
C LYS A 7 -0.61 49.66 -14.88
N GLU A 8 -0.37 50.07 -16.11
CA GLU A 8 0.42 51.26 -16.43
C GLU A 8 -0.24 52.52 -15.89
N ILE A 9 -1.55 52.63 -16.02
CA ILE A 9 -2.33 53.79 -15.57
C ILE A 9 -2.41 53.90 -14.04
N ILE A 10 -2.43 52.77 -13.31
CA ILE A 10 -2.43 52.77 -11.83
C ILE A 10 -1.08 53.18 -11.24
N LEU A 11 0.01 52.85 -11.90
CA LEU A 11 1.35 53.24 -11.48
C LEU A 11 1.66 54.76 -11.62
N GLU A 12 1.08 55.45 -12.61
CA GLU A 12 1.40 56.85 -12.87
C GLU A 12 0.76 57.88 -11.92
N VAL A 13 -0.33 57.58 -11.22
CA VAL A 13 -1.13 58.60 -10.52
C VAL A 13 -0.95 58.66 -8.99
N ASN A 14 -0.41 57.62 -8.33
CA ASN A 14 -0.15 57.62 -6.87
C ASN A 14 1.29 57.24 -6.48
N GLY A 15 2.17 57.11 -7.46
CA GLY A 15 3.50 56.48 -7.27
C GLY A 15 4.41 57.23 -6.30
N GLU A 16 4.62 58.53 -6.50
CA GLU A 16 5.73 59.19 -5.84
C GLU A 16 5.61 59.43 -4.35
N GLN A 17 4.45 59.89 -3.88
CA GLN A 17 4.28 60.16 -2.44
C GLN A 17 4.08 58.90 -1.58
N ALA A 18 3.32 57.94 -2.06
CA ALA A 18 3.10 56.67 -1.37
C ALA A 18 4.40 55.83 -1.45
N GLU A 19 5.08 55.83 -2.56
CA GLU A 19 6.36 55.14 -2.74
C GLU A 19 7.47 55.72 -1.85
N GLN A 20 7.56 57.08 -1.73
CA GLN A 20 8.46 57.71 -0.81
C GLN A 20 8.17 57.39 0.65
N GLU A 21 6.92 57.36 1.04
CA GLU A 21 6.54 57.03 2.42
C GLU A 21 6.74 55.52 2.74
N ILE A 22 6.43 54.63 1.81
CA ILE A 22 6.75 53.19 1.90
C ILE A 22 8.24 52.96 1.99
N LYS A 23 9.04 53.68 1.18
CA LYS A 23 10.49 53.61 1.20
C LYS A 23 11.05 54.12 2.54
N ARG A 24 10.46 55.20 3.09
CA ARG A 24 10.80 55.74 4.41
C ARG A 24 10.51 54.73 5.53
N ILE A 25 9.34 54.08 5.51
CA ILE A 25 8.95 53.11 6.51
C ILE A 25 9.79 51.82 6.40
N LYS A 26 10.07 51.36 5.19
CA LYS A 26 10.99 50.22 4.96
C LYS A 26 12.38 50.50 5.49
N GLY A 27 12.90 51.68 5.20
CA GLY A 27 14.24 52.13 5.73
C GLY A 27 14.25 52.19 7.26
N ALA A 28 13.20 52.71 7.91
CA ALA A 28 13.13 52.73 9.35
C ALA A 28 13.07 51.29 9.97
N ILE A 29 12.35 50.36 9.34
CA ILE A 29 12.30 48.96 9.79
C ILE A 29 13.67 48.29 9.62
N GLU A 30 14.35 48.52 8.50
CA GLU A 30 15.69 47.95 8.25
C GLU A 30 16.71 48.49 9.24
N ASN A 31 16.70 49.80 9.55
CA ASN A 31 17.56 50.39 10.57
C ASN A 31 17.28 49.81 11.95
N ALA A 32 16.03 49.74 12.37
CA ALA A 32 15.65 49.17 13.68
C ALA A 32 16.06 47.67 13.76
N ARG A 33 15.96 46.91 12.69
CA ARG A 33 16.43 45.50 12.63
C ARG A 33 17.97 45.43 12.71
N ALA A 34 18.67 46.33 12.06
CA ALA A 34 20.16 46.39 12.11
C ALA A 34 20.62 46.73 13.53
N GLU A 35 20.00 47.77 14.17
CA GLU A 35 20.29 48.14 15.55
C GLU A 35 19.99 47.02 16.54
N LYS A 36 18.87 46.33 16.34
CA LYS A 36 18.51 45.14 17.17
C LYS A 36 19.56 44.03 17.01
N LYS A 37 20.00 43.74 15.80
CA LYS A 37 21.05 42.73 15.54
C LYS A 37 22.36 43.10 16.18
N LYS A 38 22.78 44.37 16.06
CA LYS A 38 24.00 44.90 16.72
C LYS A 38 23.89 44.78 18.23
N PHE A 39 22.74 45.13 18.81
CA PHE A 39 22.47 45.01 20.24
C PHE A 39 22.58 43.56 20.72
N GLU A 40 22.02 42.58 19.96
CA GLU A 40 22.08 41.13 20.26
C GLU A 40 23.53 40.59 20.11
N GLU A 41 24.32 41.09 19.17
CA GLU A 41 25.73 40.73 19.02
C GLU A 41 26.62 41.28 20.14
N GLU A 42 26.35 42.50 20.63
CA GLU A 42 27.07 43.14 21.75
C GLU A 42 26.68 42.52 23.09
N HIS A 43 25.46 42.00 23.21
CA HIS A 43 24.89 41.47 24.47
C HIS A 43 24.43 40.02 24.31
N LYS A 44 25.33 39.11 23.95
CA LYS A 44 25.01 37.70 23.62
C LYS A 44 24.34 36.88 24.73
N ASP A 45 24.64 37.23 26.02
CA ASP A 45 24.06 36.51 27.16
C ASP A 45 22.82 37.24 27.69
N THR A 46 21.65 36.82 27.19
CA THR A 46 20.35 37.42 27.54
C THR A 46 20.00 37.30 29.05
N SER A 47 20.62 36.33 29.74
CA SER A 47 20.39 36.12 31.18
C SER A 47 20.98 37.25 32.04
N LYS A 48 22.02 37.91 31.55
CA LYS A 48 22.76 39.01 32.20
C LYS A 48 22.28 40.41 31.83
N TRP A 49 21.25 40.53 31.03
CA TRP A 49 20.74 41.83 30.60
C TRP A 49 20.22 42.65 31.78
N THR A 50 20.66 43.89 31.88
CA THR A 50 20.13 44.88 32.82
C THR A 50 18.68 45.24 32.48
N SER A 51 17.96 45.84 33.41
CA SER A 51 16.59 46.33 33.20
C SER A 51 16.53 47.33 32.02
N GLU A 52 17.55 48.17 31.86
CA GLU A 52 17.66 49.17 30.81
C GLU A 52 17.88 48.53 29.44
N GLN A 53 18.74 47.53 29.38
CA GLN A 53 19.00 46.75 28.13
C GLN A 53 17.74 46.00 27.67
N ARG A 54 16.96 45.42 28.57
CA ARG A 54 15.67 44.81 28.23
C ARG A 54 14.65 45.80 27.71
N LYS A 55 14.59 47.00 28.28
CA LYS A 55 13.72 48.08 27.79
C LYS A 55 14.13 48.54 26.39
N GLN A 56 15.41 48.68 26.12
CA GLN A 56 15.94 49.07 24.81
C GLN A 56 15.63 48.05 23.74
N TRP A 57 15.82 46.77 24.03
CA TRP A 57 15.45 45.68 23.13
C TRP A 57 13.95 45.61 22.89
N GLN A 58 13.12 45.82 23.92
CA GLN A 58 11.67 45.91 23.79
C GLN A 58 11.22 47.11 22.94
N ALA A 59 11.90 48.25 23.05
CA ALA A 59 11.62 49.45 22.25
C ALA A 59 11.89 49.19 20.77
N LEU A 60 13.02 48.56 20.41
CA LEU A 60 13.35 48.19 19.03
C LEU A 60 12.31 47.21 18.43
N ASN A 61 11.88 46.22 19.22
CA ASN A 61 10.81 45.31 18.77
C ASN A 61 9.46 46.02 18.58
N LYS A 62 9.12 46.97 19.42
CA LYS A 62 7.90 47.80 19.26
C LYS A 62 7.98 48.68 18.02
N GLU A 63 9.14 49.24 17.71
CA GLU A 63 9.37 50.08 16.54
C GLU A 63 9.24 49.27 15.25
N ILE A 64 9.87 48.09 15.18
CA ILE A 64 9.74 47.15 14.06
C ILE A 64 8.27 46.78 13.87
N ALA A 65 7.58 46.35 14.92
CA ALA A 65 6.17 45.97 14.84
C ALA A 65 5.23 47.13 14.48
N ALA A 66 5.56 48.35 14.88
CA ALA A 66 4.78 49.56 14.51
C ALA A 66 5.01 49.90 13.02
N GLY A 67 6.26 49.84 12.54
CA GLY A 67 6.58 50.02 11.15
C GLY A 67 5.92 48.98 10.24
N GLU A 68 5.96 47.70 10.63
CA GLU A 68 5.30 46.61 9.89
C GLU A 68 3.76 46.80 9.85
N ARG A 69 3.15 47.27 10.94
CA ARG A 69 1.72 47.63 10.95
C ARG A 69 1.40 48.84 10.05
N GLN A 70 2.30 49.84 10.02
CA GLN A 70 2.14 50.99 9.12
C GLN A 70 2.32 50.55 7.66
N LEU A 71 3.33 49.75 7.34
CA LEU A 71 3.51 49.16 6.00
C LEU A 71 2.25 48.38 5.56
N LYS A 72 1.69 47.60 6.48
CA LYS A 72 0.44 46.86 6.24
C LYS A 72 -0.79 47.76 6.04
N LYS A 73 -0.76 48.98 6.58
CA LYS A 73 -1.84 49.99 6.36
C LYS A 73 -1.66 50.77 5.05
N TYR A 74 -0.41 51.02 4.62
CA TYR A 74 -0.12 51.73 3.37
C TYR A 74 -0.15 50.79 2.16
N GLY A 75 0.21 49.51 2.33
CA GLY A 75 0.07 48.48 1.31
C GLY A 75 -1.39 48.11 0.95
N THR A 76 -2.39 48.76 1.56
CA THR A 76 -3.76 48.26 1.50
C THR A 76 -4.66 48.97 0.48
N SER A 77 -4.26 50.00 -0.23
CA SER A 77 -5.15 50.59 -1.25
C SER A 77 -4.62 50.46 -2.67
N ALA A 78 -3.48 51.00 -3.00
CA ALA A 78 -2.96 50.96 -4.37
C ALA A 78 -2.20 49.66 -4.67
N GLU A 79 -1.26 49.23 -3.77
CA GLU A 79 -0.55 47.96 -3.91
C GLU A 79 -1.48 46.73 -3.85
N ALA A 80 -2.52 46.78 -3.01
CA ALA A 80 -3.50 45.68 -2.94
C ALA A 80 -4.32 45.57 -4.23
N VAL A 81 -4.69 46.66 -4.85
CA VAL A 81 -5.39 46.67 -6.14
C VAL A 81 -4.46 46.18 -7.24
N GLU A 82 -3.21 46.65 -7.25
CA GLU A 82 -2.19 46.22 -8.21
C GLU A 82 -1.84 44.72 -8.07
N GLN A 83 -1.64 44.25 -6.83
CA GLN A 83 -1.37 42.84 -6.57
C GLN A 83 -2.57 41.94 -6.96
N ILE A 84 -3.79 42.39 -6.67
CA ILE A 84 -5.02 41.69 -7.07
C ILE A 84 -5.11 41.60 -8.60
N LEU A 85 -4.83 42.70 -9.31
CA LEU A 85 -4.87 42.70 -10.77
C LEU A 85 -3.72 41.90 -11.40
N LYS A 86 -2.56 41.87 -10.76
CA LYS A 86 -1.39 41.08 -11.21
C LYS A 86 -1.61 39.59 -11.08
N ASP A 87 -2.27 39.16 -10.01
CA ASP A 87 -2.50 37.76 -9.68
C ASP A 87 -3.91 37.27 -10.11
N LEU A 88 -4.65 38.09 -10.89
CA LEU A 88 -6.03 37.81 -11.26
C LEU A 88 -6.14 36.47 -12.01
N ASP A 89 -5.31 36.30 -13.06
CA ASP A 89 -5.30 35.12 -13.93
C ASP A 89 -4.77 33.84 -13.24
N GLY A 90 -4.29 33.94 -12.02
CA GLY A 90 -3.76 32.84 -11.24
C GLY A 90 -4.42 32.67 -9.87
N SER A 91 -5.51 33.39 -9.59
CA SER A 91 -6.12 33.43 -8.26
C SER A 91 -7.18 32.35 -8.06
N THR A 92 -7.16 31.68 -6.90
CA THR A 92 -8.24 30.76 -6.49
C THR A 92 -9.54 31.51 -6.24
N MET A 93 -10.70 30.85 -6.36
CA MET A 93 -11.99 31.42 -6.00
C MET A 93 -12.00 32.01 -4.56
N LYS A 94 -11.30 31.40 -3.63
CA LYS A 94 -11.15 31.91 -2.26
C LYS A 94 -10.35 33.20 -2.21
N GLN A 95 -9.28 33.30 -2.99
CA GLN A 95 -8.46 34.51 -3.14
C GLN A 95 -9.25 35.60 -3.85
N LEU A 96 -9.97 35.28 -4.93
CA LEU A 96 -10.84 36.23 -5.63
C LEU A 96 -11.97 36.77 -4.75
N LYS A 97 -12.59 35.93 -3.92
CA LYS A 97 -13.57 36.37 -2.90
C LYS A 97 -12.95 37.29 -1.84
N ALA A 98 -11.72 36.98 -1.40
CA ALA A 98 -10.98 37.83 -0.46
C ALA A 98 -10.58 39.16 -1.12
N SER A 99 -10.13 39.14 -2.36
CA SER A 99 -9.81 40.32 -3.17
C SER A 99 -11.04 41.18 -3.40
N LEU A 100 -12.19 40.59 -3.74
CA LEU A 100 -13.45 41.29 -3.89
C LEU A 100 -13.91 41.98 -2.60
N LYS A 101 -13.71 41.30 -1.44
CA LYS A 101 -14.00 41.89 -0.12
C LYS A 101 -13.07 43.07 0.18
N THR A 102 -11.79 42.96 -0.14
CA THR A 102 -10.82 44.06 0.03
C THR A 102 -11.15 45.25 -0.89
N LEU A 103 -11.42 45.03 -2.17
CA LEU A 103 -11.81 46.05 -3.14
C LEU A 103 -13.11 46.78 -2.74
N ASN A 104 -14.12 46.04 -2.31
CA ASN A 104 -15.35 46.63 -1.77
C ASN A 104 -15.10 47.43 -0.48
N GLY A 105 -14.19 46.97 0.38
CA GLY A 105 -13.76 47.70 1.57
C GLY A 105 -13.11 49.05 1.22
N ILE A 106 -12.27 49.08 0.20
CA ILE A 106 -11.64 50.31 -0.32
C ILE A 106 -12.72 51.23 -0.92
N LEU A 107 -13.62 50.71 -1.75
CA LEU A 107 -14.69 51.49 -2.37
C LEU A 107 -15.62 52.15 -1.32
N ASN A 108 -15.96 51.40 -0.25
CA ASN A 108 -16.85 51.83 0.80
C ASN A 108 -16.17 52.58 1.93
N SER A 109 -14.86 52.82 1.88
CA SER A 109 -14.11 53.52 2.93
C SER A 109 -14.46 55.00 3.07
N GLY A 110 -15.20 55.57 2.13
CA GLY A 110 -15.54 57.00 2.08
C GLY A 110 -14.34 57.91 1.75
N LYS A 111 -13.17 57.33 1.43
CA LYS A 111 -11.93 58.08 1.14
C LYS A 111 -11.75 58.39 -0.35
N LEU A 112 -12.52 57.73 -1.20
CA LEU A 112 -12.48 57.91 -2.66
C LEU A 112 -13.57 58.90 -3.10
N GLU A 113 -13.20 59.87 -3.91
CA GLU A 113 -14.16 60.82 -4.52
C GLU A 113 -15.05 60.04 -5.51
N ARG A 114 -16.38 60.14 -5.30
CA ARG A 114 -17.36 59.35 -6.09
C ARG A 114 -17.30 59.80 -7.56
N ASN A 115 -17.08 58.85 -8.48
CA ASN A 115 -16.80 59.05 -9.91
C ASN A 115 -15.44 59.68 -10.25
N GLY A 116 -14.55 59.89 -9.31
CA GLY A 116 -13.15 60.21 -9.56
C GLY A 116 -12.40 59.04 -10.20
N ASP A 117 -11.21 59.30 -10.70
CA ASP A 117 -10.45 58.28 -11.44
C ASP A 117 -10.05 57.05 -10.58
N GLU A 118 -9.75 57.27 -9.31
CA GLU A 118 -9.49 56.19 -8.38
C GLU A 118 -10.72 55.31 -8.11
N TRP A 119 -11.92 55.95 -7.96
CA TRP A 119 -13.17 55.25 -7.80
C TRP A 119 -13.49 54.38 -9.02
N LYS A 120 -13.27 54.91 -10.24
CA LYS A 120 -13.43 54.17 -11.50
C LYS A 120 -12.48 52.96 -11.59
N LYS A 121 -11.20 53.13 -11.17
CA LYS A 121 -10.20 52.06 -11.16
C LYS A 121 -10.55 50.90 -10.23
N VAL A 122 -10.98 51.22 -8.99
CA VAL A 122 -11.43 50.20 -8.03
C VAL A 122 -12.69 49.49 -8.53
N THR A 123 -13.62 50.23 -9.14
CA THR A 123 -14.85 49.67 -9.73
C THR A 123 -14.51 48.73 -10.89
N GLU A 124 -13.55 49.08 -11.73
CA GLU A 124 -13.09 48.23 -12.83
C GLU A 124 -12.36 46.98 -12.32
N ALA A 125 -11.53 47.07 -11.27
CA ALA A 125 -10.90 45.94 -10.63
C ALA A 125 -11.95 44.98 -10.02
N ILE A 126 -13.05 45.51 -9.45
CA ILE A 126 -14.18 44.72 -8.96
C ILE A 126 -14.86 44.00 -10.14
N ARG A 127 -15.08 44.69 -11.28
CA ARG A 127 -15.68 44.10 -12.48
C ARG A 127 -14.84 42.94 -13.00
N LEU A 128 -13.53 43.15 -13.18
CA LEU A 128 -12.57 42.13 -13.65
C LEU A 128 -12.50 40.91 -12.68
N THR A 129 -12.46 41.19 -11.37
CA THR A 129 -12.45 40.10 -10.36
C THR A 129 -13.74 39.26 -10.43
N LYS A 130 -14.91 39.90 -10.66
CA LYS A 130 -16.19 39.18 -10.82
C LYS A 130 -16.24 38.40 -12.12
N GLU A 131 -15.68 38.94 -13.20
CA GLU A 131 -15.62 38.27 -14.49
C GLU A 131 -14.73 37.01 -14.40
N GLU A 132 -13.60 37.14 -13.75
CA GLU A 132 -12.71 35.97 -13.51
C GLU A 132 -13.39 34.91 -12.63
N MET A 133 -14.11 35.35 -11.58
CA MET A 133 -14.89 34.39 -10.77
C MET A 133 -15.94 33.67 -11.61
N LYS A 134 -16.58 34.34 -12.58
CA LYS A 134 -17.57 33.71 -13.47
C LYS A 134 -16.91 32.74 -14.43
N ASN A 135 -15.79 33.13 -15.04
CA ASN A 135 -14.99 32.24 -15.91
C ASN A 135 -14.62 30.96 -15.19
N LEU A 136 -14.12 31.09 -13.97
CA LEU A 136 -13.74 29.97 -13.13
C LEU A 136 -14.95 29.08 -12.75
N GLU A 137 -16.14 29.65 -12.51
CA GLU A 137 -17.35 28.87 -12.28
C GLU A 137 -17.80 28.11 -13.53
N GLU A 138 -17.70 28.71 -14.71
CA GLU A 138 -18.03 28.05 -15.98
C GLU A 138 -17.04 26.92 -16.29
N GLU A 139 -15.74 27.14 -16.07
CA GLU A 139 -14.70 26.11 -16.22
C GLU A 139 -14.88 24.95 -15.23
N THR A 140 -15.26 25.25 -13.98
CA THR A 140 -15.57 24.22 -12.98
C THR A 140 -16.73 23.33 -13.43
N LYS A 141 -17.79 23.90 -14.00
CA LYS A 141 -18.93 23.13 -14.54
C LYS A 141 -18.52 22.23 -15.72
N VAL A 142 -17.58 22.69 -16.56
CA VAL A 142 -17.04 21.89 -17.66
C VAL A 142 -16.23 20.71 -17.10
N VAL A 143 -15.41 20.92 -16.07
CA VAL A 143 -14.64 19.87 -15.40
C VAL A 143 -15.57 18.88 -14.68
N GLU A 144 -16.59 19.36 -13.93
CA GLU A 144 -17.59 18.49 -13.30
C GLU A 144 -18.34 17.64 -14.32
N LYS A 145 -18.74 18.23 -15.46
CA LYS A 145 -19.41 17.48 -16.53
C LYS A 145 -18.49 16.45 -17.16
N ALA A 146 -17.23 16.79 -17.41
CA ALA A 146 -16.23 15.85 -17.92
C ALA A 146 -15.93 14.72 -16.91
N MET A 147 -15.92 15.01 -15.61
CA MET A 147 -15.77 14.01 -14.55
C MET A 147 -16.95 13.05 -14.48
N VAL A 148 -18.19 13.55 -14.53
CA VAL A 148 -19.41 12.72 -14.57
C VAL A 148 -19.41 11.84 -15.82
N GLU A 149 -19.04 12.38 -16.98
CA GLU A 149 -18.92 11.60 -18.21
C GLU A 149 -17.81 10.55 -18.16
N CYS A 150 -16.73 10.79 -17.40
CA CYS A 150 -15.68 9.80 -17.16
C CYS A 150 -16.09 8.69 -16.20
N THR A 151 -16.98 8.98 -15.23
CA THR A 151 -17.45 7.99 -14.25
C THR A 151 -18.63 7.16 -14.76
N ASP A 152 -19.51 7.75 -15.56
CA ASP A 152 -20.76 7.10 -16.00
C ASP A 152 -20.64 6.29 -17.29
N LYS A 153 -19.57 6.44 -18.06
CA LYS A 153 -19.39 5.72 -19.34
C LYS A 153 -17.95 5.22 -19.54
N PRO A 154 -17.58 4.07 -19.01
CA PRO A 154 -16.32 3.43 -19.37
C PRO A 154 -16.48 2.77 -20.77
N LYS A 155 -16.38 3.52 -21.84
CA LYS A 155 -16.46 2.98 -23.21
C LYS A 155 -15.21 3.16 -24.06
N ASN A 156 -14.18 3.80 -23.54
CA ASN A 156 -13.00 4.09 -24.35
C ASN A 156 -11.73 3.58 -23.66
N SER A 157 -10.71 3.28 -24.46
CA SER A 157 -9.44 2.70 -24.00
C SER A 157 -8.77 3.54 -22.91
N LEU A 158 -7.90 2.91 -22.12
CA LEU A 158 -7.03 3.57 -21.14
C LEU A 158 -6.28 4.78 -21.75
N THR A 159 -5.95 4.71 -23.05
CA THR A 159 -5.32 5.78 -23.81
C THR A 159 -6.24 6.98 -24.00
N ASP A 160 -7.54 6.75 -24.26
CA ASP A 160 -8.53 7.83 -24.43
C ASP A 160 -8.84 8.50 -23.07
N LEU A 161 -8.93 7.70 -22.01
CA LEU A 161 -9.05 8.20 -20.63
C LEU A 161 -7.80 9.00 -20.21
N SER A 162 -6.61 8.55 -20.57
CA SER A 162 -5.33 9.26 -20.36
C SER A 162 -5.28 10.59 -21.12
N MET A 163 -5.73 10.64 -22.38
CA MET A 163 -5.82 11.88 -23.17
C MET A 163 -6.86 12.85 -22.60
N ARG A 164 -7.99 12.37 -22.12
CA ARG A 164 -9.04 13.19 -21.50
C ARG A 164 -8.60 13.74 -20.15
N LEU A 165 -7.94 12.94 -19.32
CA LEU A 165 -7.35 13.40 -18.07
C LEU A 165 -6.14 14.31 -18.31
N GLY A 166 -5.35 14.10 -19.36
CA GLY A 166 -4.32 15.01 -19.83
C GLY A 166 -4.92 16.34 -20.31
N GLY A 167 -6.06 16.30 -20.98
CA GLY A 167 -6.87 17.49 -21.33
C GLY A 167 -7.38 18.21 -20.09
N ILE A 168 -7.93 17.51 -19.12
CA ILE A 168 -8.35 18.04 -17.82
C ILE A 168 -7.14 18.62 -17.07
N ALA A 169 -6.00 17.96 -17.06
CA ALA A 169 -4.76 18.47 -16.45
C ALA A 169 -4.22 19.73 -17.16
N THR A 170 -4.46 19.86 -18.47
CA THR A 170 -4.07 21.06 -19.24
C THR A 170 -5.03 22.22 -18.97
N ILE A 171 -6.34 21.96 -18.94
CA ILE A 171 -7.37 22.90 -18.47
C ILE A 171 -7.06 23.32 -17.03
N TYR A 172 -6.68 22.36 -16.17
CA TYR A 172 -6.25 22.58 -14.81
C TYR A 172 -5.03 23.49 -14.68
N LYS A 173 -4.01 23.34 -15.53
CA LYS A 173 -2.83 24.20 -15.54
C LYS A 173 -3.19 25.65 -15.88
N ASN A 174 -4.25 25.86 -16.66
CA ASN A 174 -4.79 27.17 -17.01
C ASN A 174 -5.83 27.71 -16.00
N VAL A 175 -6.48 26.82 -15.23
CA VAL A 175 -7.52 27.08 -14.22
C VAL A 175 -6.93 26.94 -12.79
N SER A 176 -5.64 27.11 -12.64
CA SER A 176 -4.85 26.70 -11.46
C SER A 176 -5.31 27.22 -10.09
N ASN A 177 -6.56 27.72 -9.95
CA ASN A 177 -6.94 28.41 -8.71
C ASN A 177 -8.40 28.34 -8.28
N VAL A 178 -9.22 27.45 -8.85
CA VAL A 178 -10.67 27.53 -8.67
C VAL A 178 -11.25 27.00 -7.36
N TYR A 179 -10.72 26.03 -6.73
CA TYR A 179 -11.22 25.52 -5.44
C TYR A 179 -10.20 24.62 -4.76
N ASN A 180 -9.65 25.03 -3.64
CA ASN A 180 -8.74 24.17 -2.87
C ASN A 180 -9.37 22.81 -2.50
N SER A 181 -10.68 22.75 -2.24
CA SER A 181 -11.35 21.48 -1.93
C SER A 181 -11.74 20.66 -3.17
N ALA A 182 -12.07 21.28 -4.29
CA ALA A 182 -12.29 20.59 -5.56
C ALA A 182 -10.96 20.16 -6.18
N MET A 183 -9.93 20.96 -5.98
CA MET A 183 -8.57 20.78 -6.44
C MET A 183 -7.87 19.63 -5.73
N ASP A 184 -7.99 19.57 -4.40
CA ASP A 184 -7.49 18.42 -3.62
C ASP A 184 -8.16 17.11 -4.07
N LYS A 185 -9.44 17.17 -4.43
CA LYS A 185 -10.14 16.02 -5.01
C LYS A 185 -9.63 15.68 -6.42
N VAL A 186 -9.49 16.67 -7.32
CA VAL A 186 -8.96 16.43 -8.68
C VAL A 186 -7.50 15.99 -8.64
N ALA A 187 -6.66 16.63 -7.84
CA ALA A 187 -5.28 16.19 -7.63
C ALA A 187 -5.23 14.77 -7.02
N GLY A 188 -6.13 14.47 -6.10
CA GLY A 188 -6.34 13.13 -5.56
C GLY A 188 -6.73 12.12 -6.64
N TYR A 189 -7.69 12.45 -7.51
CA TYR A 189 -8.09 11.57 -8.62
C TYR A 189 -6.99 11.40 -9.67
N VAL A 190 -6.27 12.46 -10.03
CA VAL A 190 -5.13 12.38 -10.97
C VAL A 190 -4.00 11.56 -10.37
N SER A 191 -3.70 11.74 -9.08
CA SER A 191 -2.71 10.95 -8.36
C SER A 191 -3.11 9.48 -8.26
N GLN A 192 -4.36 9.19 -7.90
CA GLN A 192 -4.89 7.83 -7.86
C GLN A 192 -4.90 7.17 -9.24
N TYR A 193 -5.20 7.94 -10.29
CA TYR A 193 -5.17 7.43 -11.67
C TYR A 193 -3.74 7.18 -12.14
N ALA A 194 -2.79 8.06 -11.86
CA ALA A 194 -1.38 7.85 -12.18
C ALA A 194 -0.81 6.61 -11.44
N ALA A 195 -1.12 6.47 -10.15
CA ALA A 195 -0.78 5.28 -9.38
C ALA A 195 -1.42 4.03 -9.98
N MET A 196 -2.70 4.10 -10.36
CA MET A 196 -3.40 2.99 -11.01
C MET A 196 -2.76 2.60 -12.35
N GLN A 197 -2.26 3.57 -13.14
CA GLN A 197 -1.54 3.28 -14.39
C GLN A 197 -0.22 2.53 -14.13
N GLU A 198 0.49 2.82 -13.05
CA GLU A 198 1.71 2.09 -12.67
C GLU A 198 1.39 0.64 -12.33
N HIS A 199 0.32 0.38 -11.57
CA HIS A 199 -0.14 -0.98 -11.26
C HIS A 199 -0.55 -1.74 -12.52
N VAL A 200 -1.32 -1.11 -13.42
CA VAL A 200 -1.72 -1.69 -14.73
C VAL A 200 -0.51 -1.97 -15.61
N ALA A 201 0.46 -1.06 -15.66
CA ALA A 201 1.72 -1.28 -16.40
C ALA A 201 2.52 -2.45 -15.80
N GLY A 202 2.48 -2.60 -14.48
CA GLY A 202 3.04 -3.76 -13.76
C GLY A 202 2.43 -5.07 -14.24
N VAL A 203 1.10 -5.14 -14.36
CA VAL A 203 0.41 -6.34 -14.89
C VAL A 203 0.90 -6.67 -16.29
N SER A 204 0.83 -5.72 -17.24
CA SER A 204 1.30 -5.93 -18.62
C SER A 204 2.76 -6.37 -18.68
N LYS A 205 3.63 -5.77 -17.86
CA LYS A 205 5.07 -6.08 -17.81
C LYS A 205 5.33 -7.53 -17.40
N TYR A 206 4.64 -8.04 -16.39
CA TYR A 206 4.95 -9.36 -15.83
C TYR A 206 4.15 -10.48 -16.44
N THR A 207 2.90 -10.21 -16.90
CA THR A 207 2.06 -11.22 -17.56
C THR A 207 2.26 -11.29 -19.07
N GLY A 208 2.83 -10.24 -19.68
CA GLY A 208 2.90 -10.09 -21.14
C GLY A 208 1.54 -9.76 -21.78
N MET A 209 0.49 -9.50 -21.01
CA MET A 209 -0.84 -9.20 -21.52
C MET A 209 -0.87 -7.85 -22.23
N ALA A 210 -1.66 -7.76 -23.32
CA ALA A 210 -1.92 -6.50 -24.00
C ALA A 210 -2.76 -5.56 -23.09
N ALA A 211 -2.63 -4.24 -23.30
CA ALA A 211 -3.35 -3.24 -22.48
C ALA A 211 -4.87 -3.50 -22.46
N LYS A 212 -5.44 -3.92 -23.58
CA LYS A 212 -6.87 -4.28 -23.68
C LYS A 212 -7.25 -5.45 -22.77
N ASP A 213 -6.41 -6.48 -22.69
CA ASP A 213 -6.69 -7.65 -21.83
C ASP A 213 -6.60 -7.29 -20.36
N VAL A 214 -5.68 -6.37 -20.00
CA VAL A 214 -5.57 -5.83 -18.63
C VAL A 214 -6.79 -4.95 -18.29
N GLU A 215 -7.30 -4.18 -19.25
CA GLU A 215 -8.53 -3.42 -19.07
C GLU A 215 -9.73 -4.34 -18.82
N GLU A 216 -9.90 -5.38 -19.62
CA GLU A 216 -10.94 -6.40 -19.42
C GLU A 216 -10.78 -7.14 -18.08
N LEU A 217 -9.55 -7.40 -17.64
CA LEU A 217 -9.27 -7.97 -16.33
C LEU A 217 -9.73 -7.01 -15.20
N ASN A 218 -9.49 -5.71 -15.35
CA ASN A 218 -9.94 -4.71 -14.40
C ASN A 218 -11.48 -4.55 -14.36
N GLU A 219 -12.19 -4.83 -15.47
CA GLU A 219 -13.66 -4.90 -15.45
C GLU A 219 -14.16 -6.12 -14.65
N GLU A 220 -13.43 -7.25 -14.68
CA GLU A 220 -13.74 -8.38 -13.79
C GLU A 220 -13.45 -8.06 -12.33
N PHE A 221 -12.37 -7.33 -12.03
CA PHE A 221 -12.06 -6.89 -10.66
C PHE A 221 -13.17 -6.00 -10.06
N LYS A 222 -13.84 -5.17 -10.86
CA LYS A 222 -14.99 -4.36 -10.41
C LYS A 222 -16.21 -5.21 -9.97
N LYS A 223 -16.30 -6.44 -10.44
CA LYS A 223 -17.40 -7.36 -10.12
C LYS A 223 -17.10 -8.24 -8.91
N MET A 224 -15.87 -8.22 -8.42
CA MET A 224 -15.48 -8.99 -7.25
C MET A 224 -16.11 -8.39 -5.98
N ASP A 225 -16.70 -9.25 -5.17
CA ASP A 225 -17.17 -8.89 -3.83
C ASP A 225 -15.98 -8.96 -2.86
N THR A 226 -15.25 -7.86 -2.77
CA THR A 226 -14.02 -7.75 -1.99
C THR A 226 -13.79 -6.34 -1.48
N ARG A 227 -13.17 -6.23 -0.30
CA ARG A 227 -12.67 -4.97 0.27
C ARG A 227 -11.28 -4.58 -0.26
N THR A 228 -10.65 -5.43 -1.05
CA THR A 228 -9.32 -5.17 -1.61
C THR A 228 -9.40 -4.13 -2.71
N SER A 229 -8.57 -3.10 -2.63
CA SER A 229 -8.53 -2.04 -3.64
C SER A 229 -8.14 -2.56 -5.02
N ARG A 230 -8.61 -1.91 -6.08
CA ARG A 230 -8.22 -2.27 -7.47
C ARG A 230 -6.72 -2.19 -7.72
N ALA A 231 -6.02 -1.27 -7.05
CA ALA A 231 -4.56 -1.19 -7.11
C ALA A 231 -3.93 -2.48 -6.57
N ALA A 232 -4.35 -2.92 -5.38
CA ALA A 232 -3.87 -4.16 -4.77
C ALA A 232 -4.24 -5.41 -5.60
N LEU A 233 -5.43 -5.45 -6.23
CA LEU A 233 -5.79 -6.54 -7.15
C LEU A 233 -4.88 -6.56 -8.39
N ASN A 234 -4.47 -5.41 -8.92
CA ASN A 234 -3.48 -5.35 -10.01
C ASN A 234 -2.08 -5.77 -9.53
N ASP A 235 -1.70 -5.50 -8.30
CA ASP A 235 -0.44 -6.00 -7.74
C ASP A 235 -0.45 -7.53 -7.65
N LEU A 236 -1.57 -8.12 -7.21
CA LEU A 236 -1.76 -9.58 -7.24
C LEU A 236 -1.69 -10.13 -8.67
N ALA A 237 -2.28 -9.44 -9.65
CA ALA A 237 -2.17 -9.83 -11.06
C ALA A 237 -0.73 -9.76 -11.58
N ALA A 238 0.03 -8.75 -11.19
CA ALA A 238 1.46 -8.66 -11.50
C ALA A 238 2.25 -9.80 -10.83
N ASP A 239 1.88 -10.19 -9.62
CA ASP A 239 2.47 -11.34 -8.92
C ASP A 239 2.17 -12.68 -9.61
N ALA A 240 0.96 -12.85 -10.17
CA ALA A 240 0.65 -13.98 -11.04
C ALA A 240 1.64 -14.04 -12.22
N GLY A 241 1.87 -12.90 -12.88
CA GLY A 241 2.85 -12.81 -13.97
C GLY A 241 4.28 -13.17 -13.55
N ARG A 242 4.72 -12.77 -12.37
CA ARG A 242 6.03 -13.17 -11.79
C ARG A 242 6.14 -14.69 -11.52
N LEU A 243 5.03 -15.36 -11.35
CA LEU A 243 4.95 -16.82 -11.24
C LEU A 243 4.86 -17.53 -12.60
N GLY A 244 4.87 -16.78 -13.72
CA GLY A 244 4.75 -17.31 -15.07
C GLY A 244 3.32 -17.56 -15.52
N ILE A 245 2.32 -17.05 -14.78
CA ILE A 245 0.90 -17.15 -15.14
C ILE A 245 0.59 -16.00 -16.09
N THR A 246 0.21 -16.30 -17.34
CA THR A 246 0.09 -15.29 -18.42
C THR A 246 -1.28 -15.21 -19.07
N GLY A 247 -2.11 -16.25 -18.94
CA GLY A 247 -3.47 -16.25 -19.51
C GLY A 247 -4.43 -15.39 -18.67
N LYS A 248 -5.28 -14.56 -19.31
CA LYS A 248 -6.25 -13.69 -18.62
C LYS A 248 -7.09 -14.46 -17.60
N LYS A 249 -7.60 -15.63 -17.99
CA LYS A 249 -8.40 -16.47 -17.09
C LYS A 249 -7.58 -16.95 -15.88
N ASP A 250 -6.36 -17.44 -16.13
CA ASP A 250 -5.52 -18.00 -15.06
C ASP A 250 -5.03 -16.89 -14.12
N VAL A 251 -4.75 -15.67 -14.65
CA VAL A 251 -4.44 -14.49 -13.84
C VAL A 251 -5.64 -14.09 -12.98
N LEU A 252 -6.86 -14.09 -13.53
CA LEU A 252 -8.09 -13.81 -12.77
C LEU A 252 -8.32 -14.86 -11.69
N ASP A 253 -8.17 -16.13 -12.01
CA ASP A 253 -8.31 -17.26 -11.07
C ASP A 253 -7.30 -17.13 -9.92
N PHE A 254 -6.05 -16.76 -10.22
CA PHE A 254 -5.02 -16.48 -9.23
C PHE A 254 -5.42 -15.30 -8.34
N VAL A 255 -5.81 -14.15 -8.92
CA VAL A 255 -6.19 -12.95 -8.16
C VAL A 255 -7.37 -13.22 -7.24
N GLN A 256 -8.40 -13.93 -7.72
CA GLN A 256 -9.56 -14.27 -6.91
C GLN A 256 -9.20 -15.17 -5.72
N ALA A 257 -8.31 -16.15 -5.92
CA ALA A 257 -7.83 -16.98 -4.82
C ALA A 257 -6.95 -16.17 -3.85
N ALA A 258 -6.03 -15.41 -4.39
CA ALA A 258 -5.09 -14.57 -3.64
C ALA A 258 -5.79 -13.55 -2.75
N ASP A 259 -6.82 -12.91 -3.29
CA ASP A 259 -7.67 -11.96 -2.58
C ASP A 259 -8.38 -12.61 -1.39
N GLN A 260 -9.05 -13.74 -1.60
CA GLN A 260 -9.71 -14.48 -0.52
C GLN A 260 -8.72 -14.95 0.55
N ILE A 261 -7.54 -15.43 0.14
CA ILE A 261 -6.49 -15.88 1.07
C ILE A 261 -5.96 -14.70 1.90
N ASN A 262 -5.71 -13.55 1.28
CA ASN A 262 -5.26 -12.36 1.99
C ASN A 262 -6.31 -11.84 2.97
N ILE A 263 -7.58 -11.86 2.61
CA ILE A 263 -8.67 -11.42 3.50
C ILE A 263 -8.84 -12.40 4.67
N ALA A 264 -8.71 -13.71 4.42
CA ALA A 264 -8.90 -14.73 5.45
C ALA A 264 -7.70 -14.85 6.41
N LEU A 265 -6.47 -14.81 5.88
CA LEU A 265 -5.26 -15.26 6.57
C LEU A 265 -4.06 -14.32 6.40
N GLY A 266 -4.21 -13.17 5.71
CA GLY A 266 -3.07 -12.37 5.26
C GLY A 266 -2.11 -11.92 6.37
N GLU A 267 -2.63 -11.54 7.52
CA GLU A 267 -1.83 -11.11 8.67
C GLU A 267 -1.02 -12.26 9.29
N ASP A 268 -1.59 -13.46 9.30
CA ASP A 268 -1.02 -14.65 9.94
C ASP A 268 -0.05 -15.41 9.03
N LEU A 269 -0.24 -15.31 7.71
CA LEU A 269 0.62 -15.98 6.72
C LEU A 269 1.95 -15.28 6.46
N GLY A 270 2.00 -13.95 6.60
CA GLY A 270 3.18 -13.13 6.31
C GLY A 270 3.36 -12.74 4.85
N GLU A 271 4.37 -11.90 4.59
CA GLU A 271 4.64 -11.33 3.27
C GLU A 271 5.01 -12.40 2.24
N GLY A 272 4.45 -12.30 1.03
CA GLY A 272 4.74 -13.21 -0.07
C GLY A 272 4.09 -14.60 0.04
N ALA A 273 3.28 -14.85 1.07
CA ALA A 273 2.65 -16.14 1.32
C ALA A 273 1.79 -16.62 0.15
N VAL A 274 0.99 -15.74 -0.45
CA VAL A 274 0.15 -16.07 -1.60
C VAL A 274 0.97 -16.59 -2.79
N LYS A 275 2.13 -15.99 -3.06
CA LYS A 275 3.06 -16.49 -4.09
C LYS A 275 3.58 -17.89 -3.76
N ASN A 276 3.88 -18.15 -2.51
CA ASN A 276 4.33 -19.47 -2.08
C ASN A 276 3.22 -20.51 -2.23
N ILE A 277 1.97 -20.16 -1.88
CA ILE A 277 0.80 -21.03 -2.11
C ILE A 277 0.63 -21.33 -3.60
N GLY A 278 0.74 -20.32 -4.47
CA GLY A 278 0.69 -20.52 -5.91
C GLY A 278 1.81 -21.43 -6.43
N LYS A 279 3.05 -21.28 -5.92
CA LYS A 279 4.18 -22.18 -6.23
C LYS A 279 3.92 -23.61 -5.74
N LEU A 280 3.39 -23.79 -4.55
CA LEU A 280 3.07 -25.11 -4.01
C LEU A 280 2.04 -25.84 -4.89
N ALA A 281 0.98 -25.15 -5.32
CA ALA A 281 -0.01 -25.70 -6.24
C ALA A 281 0.65 -26.26 -7.51
N ASN A 282 1.62 -25.52 -8.08
CA ASN A 282 2.37 -25.96 -9.26
C ASN A 282 3.35 -27.11 -8.95
N ILE A 283 4.13 -27.01 -7.86
CA ILE A 283 5.11 -28.04 -7.48
C ILE A 283 4.43 -29.39 -7.24
N PHE A 284 3.33 -29.41 -6.50
CA PHE A 284 2.58 -30.64 -6.24
C PHE A 284 1.72 -31.09 -7.44
N GLY A 285 1.49 -30.20 -8.41
CA GLY A 285 0.67 -30.47 -9.61
C GLY A 285 -0.82 -30.39 -9.37
N ASP A 286 -1.21 -29.77 -8.26
CA ASP A 286 -2.61 -29.60 -7.89
C ASP A 286 -3.33 -28.59 -8.80
N ASP A 287 -2.59 -27.61 -9.33
CA ASP A 287 -3.04 -26.67 -10.37
C ASP A 287 -3.59 -27.39 -11.62
N LYS A 288 -2.93 -28.46 -12.03
CA LYS A 288 -3.33 -29.28 -13.20
C LYS A 288 -4.48 -30.23 -12.86
N ARG A 289 -4.55 -30.69 -11.60
CA ARG A 289 -5.56 -31.65 -11.13
C ARG A 289 -6.91 -31.02 -10.87
N MET A 290 -6.97 -29.83 -10.26
CA MET A 290 -8.22 -29.19 -9.83
C MET A 290 -8.36 -27.73 -10.27
N GLY A 291 -7.41 -27.20 -11.05
CA GLY A 291 -7.31 -25.79 -11.43
C GLY A 291 -6.60 -24.95 -10.37
N LEU A 292 -5.94 -23.88 -10.81
CA LEU A 292 -5.07 -23.06 -9.94
C LEU A 292 -5.83 -22.43 -8.78
N LYS A 293 -6.99 -21.82 -9.05
CA LYS A 293 -7.83 -21.19 -8.00
C LYS A 293 -8.19 -22.18 -6.89
N GLN A 294 -8.70 -23.34 -7.27
CA GLN A 294 -9.13 -24.36 -6.29
C GLN A 294 -7.91 -24.91 -5.53
N ALA A 295 -6.80 -25.16 -6.19
CA ALA A 295 -5.58 -25.64 -5.53
C ALA A 295 -5.05 -24.66 -4.48
N MET A 296 -5.06 -23.36 -4.78
CA MET A 296 -4.66 -22.33 -3.85
C MET A 296 -5.61 -22.24 -2.64
N LEU A 297 -6.92 -22.25 -2.88
CA LEU A 297 -7.94 -22.21 -1.82
C LEU A 297 -7.92 -23.49 -0.97
N SER A 298 -7.69 -24.66 -1.56
CA SER A 298 -7.51 -25.92 -0.85
C SER A 298 -6.30 -25.88 0.07
N THR A 299 -5.17 -25.34 -0.42
CA THR A 299 -3.95 -25.16 0.39
C THR A 299 -4.21 -24.23 1.58
N ALA A 300 -4.80 -23.06 1.33
CA ALA A 300 -5.14 -22.10 2.38
C ALA A 300 -6.15 -22.67 3.40
N SER A 301 -7.15 -23.42 2.91
CA SER A 301 -8.14 -24.07 3.78
C SER A 301 -7.52 -25.11 4.69
N ALA A 302 -6.57 -25.91 4.18
CA ALA A 302 -5.85 -26.88 5.01
C ALA A 302 -4.99 -26.19 6.07
N ILE A 303 -4.29 -25.10 5.71
CA ILE A 303 -3.49 -24.30 6.64
C ILE A 303 -4.40 -23.72 7.73
N ASN A 304 -5.53 -23.09 7.35
CA ASN A 304 -6.49 -22.50 8.27
C ASN A 304 -7.04 -23.52 9.28
N GLU A 305 -7.50 -24.67 8.81
CA GLU A 305 -8.03 -25.71 9.68
C GLU A 305 -6.96 -26.29 10.61
N LEU A 306 -5.73 -26.49 10.13
CA LEU A 306 -4.63 -26.96 10.97
C LEU A 306 -4.31 -25.95 12.08
N ALA A 307 -4.25 -24.66 11.78
CA ALA A 307 -3.97 -23.62 12.77
C ALA A 307 -5.12 -23.46 13.78
N GLN A 308 -6.36 -23.48 13.31
CA GLN A 308 -7.54 -23.40 14.21
C GLN A 308 -7.65 -24.58 15.17
N ASN A 309 -7.16 -25.76 14.80
CA ASN A 309 -7.26 -26.99 15.58
C ASN A 309 -5.94 -27.44 16.24
N SER A 310 -4.93 -26.56 16.26
CA SER A 310 -3.65 -26.84 16.93
C SER A 310 -3.03 -25.53 17.44
N SER A 311 -1.86 -25.61 18.05
CA SER A 311 -1.07 -24.43 18.43
C SER A 311 -0.06 -24.03 17.33
N ALA A 312 -0.17 -24.60 16.14
CA ALA A 312 0.69 -24.25 15.02
C ALA A 312 0.17 -22.96 14.33
N SER A 313 1.08 -22.10 13.90
CA SER A 313 0.78 -20.90 13.15
C SER A 313 0.70 -21.18 11.65
N GLU A 314 -0.16 -20.44 10.95
CA GLU A 314 -0.35 -20.51 9.50
C GLU A 314 0.96 -20.29 8.76
N GLY A 315 1.72 -19.27 9.17
CA GLY A 315 3.01 -18.91 8.58
C GLY A 315 4.05 -20.01 8.68
N ASN A 316 4.16 -20.68 9.82
CA ASN A 316 5.10 -21.79 10.00
C ASN A 316 4.70 -23.05 9.23
N ILE A 317 3.39 -23.38 9.20
CA ILE A 317 2.90 -24.49 8.37
C ILE A 317 3.26 -24.25 6.90
N LEU A 318 3.04 -23.04 6.41
CA LEU A 318 3.37 -22.67 5.03
C LEU A 318 4.87 -22.69 4.78
N ASP A 319 5.71 -22.15 5.69
CA ASP A 319 7.17 -22.16 5.56
C ASP A 319 7.73 -23.58 5.55
N PHE A 320 7.30 -24.44 6.47
CA PHE A 320 7.68 -25.86 6.48
C PHE A 320 7.34 -26.55 5.17
N THR A 321 6.08 -26.37 4.70
CA THR A 321 5.58 -26.97 3.46
C THR A 321 6.39 -26.48 2.26
N THR A 322 6.68 -25.17 2.19
CA THR A 322 7.47 -24.58 1.12
C THR A 322 8.90 -25.14 1.09
N ARG A 323 9.56 -25.22 2.24
CA ARG A 323 10.94 -25.74 2.36
C ARG A 323 11.05 -27.21 2.00
N LEU A 324 10.06 -28.02 2.34
CA LEU A 324 10.08 -29.46 2.09
C LEU A 324 9.50 -29.81 0.70
N SER A 325 8.81 -28.91 0.03
CA SER A 325 7.98 -29.17 -1.16
C SER A 325 8.67 -29.99 -2.26
N SER A 326 9.88 -29.62 -2.64
CA SER A 326 10.64 -30.30 -3.71
C SER A 326 10.96 -31.75 -3.33
N MET A 327 11.48 -31.97 -2.12
CA MET A 327 11.78 -33.31 -1.62
C MET A 327 10.50 -34.13 -1.45
N ALA A 328 9.48 -33.56 -0.86
CA ALA A 328 8.21 -34.20 -0.62
C ALA A 328 7.53 -34.66 -1.94
N LYS A 329 7.53 -33.77 -2.96
CA LYS A 329 7.02 -34.13 -4.30
C LYS A 329 7.78 -35.28 -4.92
N THR A 330 9.12 -35.23 -4.86
CA THR A 330 9.99 -36.31 -5.37
C THR A 330 9.75 -37.64 -4.65
N ALA A 331 9.46 -37.58 -3.35
CA ALA A 331 9.19 -38.73 -2.52
C ALA A 331 7.72 -39.20 -2.56
N GLY A 332 6.84 -38.53 -3.32
CA GLY A 332 5.45 -38.93 -3.50
C GLY A 332 4.51 -38.52 -2.35
N LEU A 333 4.94 -37.66 -1.42
CA LEU A 333 4.03 -37.12 -0.41
C LEU A 333 3.05 -36.15 -1.06
N THR A 334 1.80 -36.12 -0.55
CA THR A 334 0.82 -35.11 -0.90
C THR A 334 1.10 -33.80 -0.15
N GLN A 335 0.63 -32.70 -0.69
CA GLN A 335 0.76 -31.40 -0.03
C GLN A 335 0.10 -31.40 1.35
N ALA A 336 -1.07 -32.02 1.47
CA ALA A 336 -1.81 -32.14 2.74
C ALA A 336 -1.01 -32.93 3.81
N GLN A 337 -0.36 -34.03 3.42
CA GLN A 337 0.51 -34.80 4.34
C GLN A 337 1.66 -33.94 4.85
N VAL A 338 2.26 -33.14 3.98
CA VAL A 338 3.37 -32.23 4.36
C VAL A 338 2.88 -31.15 5.33
N MET A 339 1.73 -30.52 5.04
CA MET A 339 1.15 -29.52 5.95
C MET A 339 0.82 -30.09 7.32
N GLY A 340 0.25 -31.28 7.38
CA GLY A 340 -0.02 -31.99 8.65
C GLY A 340 1.25 -32.30 9.46
N LEU A 341 2.35 -32.68 8.79
CA LEU A 341 3.65 -32.84 9.44
C LEU A 341 4.18 -31.52 9.98
N GLY A 342 4.06 -30.44 9.22
CA GLY A 342 4.49 -29.10 9.63
C GLY A 342 3.77 -28.64 10.90
N ALA A 343 2.43 -28.76 10.92
CA ALA A 343 1.63 -28.42 12.09
C ALA A 343 1.99 -29.27 13.32
N MET A 344 2.20 -30.57 13.13
CA MET A 344 2.61 -31.46 14.21
C MET A 344 3.97 -31.08 14.77
N PHE A 345 5.00 -30.81 13.94
CA PHE A 345 6.33 -30.45 14.41
C PHE A 345 6.32 -29.11 15.17
N GLU A 346 5.62 -28.10 14.67
CA GLU A 346 5.52 -26.82 15.37
C GLU A 346 4.81 -26.96 16.73
N THR A 347 3.72 -27.71 16.77
CA THR A 347 3.02 -28.01 18.03
C THR A 347 3.93 -28.68 19.07
N GLN A 348 4.99 -29.35 18.62
CA GLN A 348 6.04 -29.93 19.48
C GLN A 348 7.25 -29.00 19.69
N GLY A 349 7.16 -27.72 19.29
CA GLY A 349 8.19 -26.71 19.52
C GLY A 349 9.34 -26.70 18.52
N LEU A 350 9.23 -27.36 17.37
CA LEU A 350 10.20 -27.27 16.28
C LEU A 350 9.81 -26.20 15.28
N ASN A 351 10.76 -25.31 14.95
CA ASN A 351 10.55 -24.36 13.87
C ASN A 351 10.61 -25.04 12.49
N ALA A 352 9.99 -24.39 11.50
CA ALA A 352 9.84 -24.91 10.14
C ALA A 352 11.19 -25.26 9.48
N GLU A 353 12.22 -24.43 9.65
CA GLU A 353 13.53 -24.61 9.00
C GLU A 353 14.25 -25.87 9.53
N VAL A 354 14.32 -26.03 10.85
CA VAL A 354 14.96 -27.16 11.47
C VAL A 354 14.21 -28.44 11.13
N ALA A 355 12.89 -28.42 11.23
CA ALA A 355 12.05 -29.58 10.96
C ALA A 355 12.15 -30.04 9.50
N ALA A 356 12.00 -29.13 8.53
CA ALA A 356 12.05 -29.43 7.10
C ALA A 356 13.43 -29.96 6.69
N THR A 357 14.50 -29.31 7.16
CA THR A 357 15.90 -29.74 6.87
C THR A 357 16.17 -31.12 7.43
N ALA A 358 15.77 -31.38 8.65
CA ALA A 358 16.00 -32.66 9.31
C ALA A 358 15.20 -33.80 8.67
N LEU A 359 13.88 -33.54 8.40
CA LEU A 359 13.02 -34.52 7.74
C LEU A 359 13.53 -34.86 6.33
N SER A 360 13.98 -33.86 5.57
CA SER A 360 14.60 -34.06 4.27
C SER A 360 15.79 -35.01 4.31
N LYS A 361 16.66 -34.87 5.34
CA LYS A 361 17.79 -35.80 5.56
C LYS A 361 17.31 -37.21 5.87
N VAL A 362 16.27 -37.37 6.69
CA VAL A 362 15.71 -38.70 7.00
C VAL A 362 15.16 -39.35 5.73
N MET A 363 14.39 -38.63 4.92
CA MET A 363 13.84 -39.14 3.66
C MET A 363 14.94 -39.51 2.66
N GLN A 364 15.98 -38.67 2.51
CA GLN A 364 17.13 -38.99 1.67
C GLN A 364 17.84 -40.27 2.14
N LYS A 365 17.98 -40.45 3.46
CA LYS A 365 18.59 -41.62 4.02
C LYS A 365 17.79 -42.89 3.77
N MET A 366 16.45 -42.80 3.83
CA MET A 366 15.56 -43.92 3.48
C MET A 366 15.81 -44.44 2.04
N GLY A 367 16.01 -43.47 1.12
CA GLY A 367 16.32 -43.82 -0.28
C GLY A 367 17.74 -44.34 -0.51
N SER A 368 18.74 -43.82 0.24
CA SER A 368 20.17 -44.12 0.00
C SER A 368 20.72 -45.32 0.82
N ASP A 369 20.08 -45.66 1.95
CA ASP A 369 20.51 -46.76 2.84
C ASP A 369 19.29 -47.57 3.32
N THR A 370 18.53 -48.03 2.32
CA THR A 370 17.23 -48.69 2.52
C THR A 370 17.33 -49.93 3.42
N GLU A 371 18.45 -50.67 3.36
CA GLU A 371 18.67 -51.87 4.16
C GLU A 371 18.71 -51.58 5.68
N LYS A 372 19.53 -50.58 6.09
CA LYS A 372 19.60 -50.19 7.50
C LYS A 372 18.31 -49.55 8.00
N MET A 373 17.65 -48.74 7.13
CA MET A 373 16.39 -48.13 7.47
C MET A 373 15.25 -49.16 7.61
N ALA A 374 15.23 -50.20 6.76
CA ALA A 374 14.29 -51.33 6.86
C ALA A 374 14.48 -52.11 8.17
N LYS A 375 15.72 -52.41 8.52
CA LYS A 375 16.06 -53.08 9.80
C LYS A 375 15.54 -52.27 10.98
N MET A 376 15.73 -50.94 10.95
CA MET A 376 15.24 -50.05 12.00
C MET A 376 13.71 -50.03 12.04
N ALA A 377 13.04 -49.98 10.90
CA ALA A 377 11.59 -50.09 10.80
C ALA A 377 11.03 -51.45 11.26
N GLY A 378 11.87 -52.49 11.35
CA GLY A 378 11.46 -53.82 11.66
C GLY A 378 10.77 -54.55 10.50
N LEU A 379 11.07 -54.12 9.28
CA LEU A 379 10.53 -54.67 8.03
C LEU A 379 11.63 -55.36 7.22
N ASN A 380 11.26 -56.27 6.32
CA ASN A 380 12.22 -56.79 5.36
C ASN A 380 12.55 -55.70 4.30
N VAL A 381 13.75 -55.81 3.70
CA VAL A 381 14.27 -54.79 2.78
C VAL A 381 13.36 -54.56 1.56
N LYS A 382 12.77 -55.61 1.02
CA LYS A 382 11.87 -55.49 -0.16
C LYS A 382 10.59 -54.76 0.19
N GLU A 383 9.98 -55.07 1.32
CA GLU A 383 8.78 -54.43 1.81
C GLU A 383 9.01 -52.93 2.08
N PHE A 384 10.08 -52.61 2.82
CA PHE A 384 10.43 -51.21 3.10
C PHE A 384 10.83 -50.46 1.83
N SER A 385 11.59 -51.08 0.92
CA SER A 385 11.92 -50.46 -0.39
C SER A 385 10.67 -50.15 -1.21
N ASN A 386 9.69 -51.03 -1.18
CA ASN A 386 8.43 -50.77 -1.84
C ASN A 386 7.70 -49.57 -1.23
N LEU A 387 7.62 -49.46 0.09
CA LEU A 387 7.02 -48.28 0.77
C LEU A 387 7.78 -47.02 0.41
N VAL A 388 9.11 -46.99 0.44
CA VAL A 388 9.92 -45.81 0.04
C VAL A 388 9.61 -45.35 -1.39
N GLN A 389 9.30 -46.29 -2.30
CA GLN A 389 9.01 -45.97 -3.70
C GLN A 389 7.54 -45.60 -3.97
N THR A 390 6.61 -46.17 -3.22
CA THR A 390 5.15 -46.03 -3.51
C THR A 390 4.40 -45.18 -2.47
N ASP A 391 4.88 -45.15 -1.22
CA ASP A 391 4.25 -44.43 -0.11
C ASP A 391 5.31 -44.05 0.94
N MET A 392 6.02 -42.98 0.67
CA MET A 392 7.07 -42.46 1.59
C MET A 392 6.49 -42.09 2.95
N ASN A 393 5.21 -41.66 3.01
CA ASN A 393 4.55 -41.34 4.29
C ASN A 393 4.43 -42.59 5.17
N ALA A 394 3.99 -43.70 4.59
CA ALA A 394 3.95 -44.96 5.30
C ALA A 394 5.38 -45.44 5.71
N ALA A 395 6.36 -45.26 4.84
CA ALA A 395 7.77 -45.58 5.18
C ALA A 395 8.28 -44.77 6.39
N LEU A 396 7.96 -43.47 6.44
CA LEU A 396 8.29 -42.59 7.59
C LEU A 396 7.59 -43.05 8.86
N ILE A 397 6.33 -43.45 8.80
CA ILE A 397 5.55 -43.93 9.94
C ILE A 397 6.13 -45.25 10.46
N GLU A 398 6.45 -46.23 9.58
CA GLU A 398 7.01 -47.49 9.99
C GLU A 398 8.44 -47.31 10.59
N PHE A 399 9.24 -46.43 10.01
CA PHE A 399 10.53 -46.06 10.60
C PHE A 399 10.37 -45.43 11.99
N ALA A 400 9.43 -44.48 12.14
CA ALA A 400 9.16 -43.85 13.43
C ALA A 400 8.66 -44.89 14.49
N LYS A 401 7.81 -45.83 14.09
CA LYS A 401 7.42 -46.97 14.94
C LYS A 401 8.63 -47.79 15.38
N GLY A 402 9.56 -48.04 14.45
CA GLY A 402 10.82 -48.77 14.76
C GLY A 402 11.66 -48.05 15.81
N ILE A 403 11.85 -46.76 15.65
CA ILE A 403 12.53 -45.92 16.64
C ILE A 403 11.80 -45.93 17.99
N GLY A 404 10.45 -45.80 17.99
CA GLY A 404 9.65 -45.83 19.22
C GLY A 404 9.79 -47.12 20.02
N ARG A 405 10.05 -48.27 19.36
CA ARG A 405 10.30 -49.56 20.01
C ARG A 405 11.63 -49.64 20.73
N LEU A 406 12.61 -48.75 20.42
CA LEU A 406 13.93 -48.76 21.09
C LEU A 406 13.84 -48.26 22.55
N GLY A 407 12.84 -47.50 22.89
CA GLY A 407 12.63 -46.98 24.24
C GLY A 407 13.22 -45.61 24.47
N GLY A 408 14.32 -45.50 25.24
CA GLY A 408 14.85 -44.22 25.67
C GLY A 408 15.92 -43.61 24.75
N ILE A 409 16.41 -42.45 25.13
CA ILE A 409 17.45 -41.71 24.39
C ILE A 409 18.78 -42.47 24.33
N THR A 410 19.05 -43.33 25.33
CA THR A 410 20.23 -44.18 25.43
C THR A 410 20.33 -45.23 24.31
N GLU A 411 19.18 -45.67 23.80
CA GLU A 411 19.07 -46.65 22.72
C GLU A 411 18.88 -45.94 21.36
N VAL A 412 18.11 -44.87 21.33
CA VAL A 412 17.84 -44.12 20.09
C VAL A 412 19.09 -43.40 19.56
N SER A 413 19.90 -42.77 20.43
CA SER A 413 21.07 -42.01 19.99
C SER A 413 22.12 -42.85 19.27
N PRO A 414 22.52 -44.04 19.77
CA PRO A 414 23.43 -44.96 19.04
C PRO A 414 22.83 -45.45 17.72
N ALA A 415 21.54 -45.79 17.71
CA ALA A 415 20.81 -46.23 16.51
C ALA A 415 20.83 -45.15 15.39
N LEU A 416 20.54 -43.89 15.73
CA LEU A 416 20.61 -42.78 14.79
C LEU A 416 22.06 -42.54 14.29
N LYS A 417 23.05 -42.74 15.15
CA LYS A 417 24.46 -42.63 14.75
C LYS A 417 24.85 -43.73 13.76
N GLU A 418 24.39 -44.97 13.96
CA GLU A 418 24.59 -46.09 13.02
C GLU A 418 24.00 -45.81 11.67
N LEU A 419 22.84 -45.14 11.63
CA LEU A 419 22.16 -44.67 10.41
C LEU A 419 22.82 -43.42 9.82
N SER A 420 23.86 -42.84 10.43
CA SER A 420 24.43 -41.54 10.05
C SER A 420 23.41 -40.40 10.07
N LEU A 421 22.37 -40.51 10.87
CA LEU A 421 21.34 -39.50 11.11
C LEU A 421 21.72 -38.67 12.34
N THR A 422 22.83 -37.93 12.23
CA THR A 422 23.42 -37.14 13.32
C THR A 422 23.02 -35.66 13.20
N GLY A 423 23.04 -34.95 14.33
CA GLY A 423 22.68 -33.54 14.47
C GLY A 423 21.44 -33.36 15.33
N SER A 424 21.40 -32.30 16.13
CA SER A 424 20.33 -32.07 17.10
C SER A 424 18.95 -32.00 16.46
N GLY A 425 18.83 -31.33 15.34
CA GLY A 425 17.54 -31.22 14.61
C GLY A 425 17.03 -32.58 14.10
N VAL A 426 17.92 -33.45 13.59
CA VAL A 426 17.53 -34.78 13.09
C VAL A 426 17.05 -35.68 14.24
N SER A 427 17.80 -35.70 15.34
CA SER A 427 17.40 -36.47 16.52
C SER A 427 16.04 -35.98 17.08
N SER A 428 15.83 -34.67 17.12
CA SER A 428 14.56 -34.07 17.57
C SER A 428 13.38 -34.49 16.67
N VAL A 429 13.51 -34.36 15.35
CA VAL A 429 12.48 -34.73 14.37
C VAL A 429 12.14 -36.24 14.51
N VAL A 430 13.15 -37.11 14.55
CA VAL A 430 12.92 -38.55 14.66
C VAL A 430 12.25 -38.92 15.97
N ASN A 431 12.68 -38.34 17.11
CA ASN A 431 12.08 -38.60 18.41
C ASN A 431 10.64 -38.10 18.48
N ILE A 432 10.37 -36.88 17.95
CA ILE A 432 9.01 -36.31 17.92
C ILE A 432 8.10 -37.19 17.08
N LEU A 433 8.54 -37.61 15.88
CA LEU A 433 7.74 -38.54 15.06
C LEU A 433 7.43 -39.83 15.82
N ALA A 434 8.44 -40.45 16.44
CA ALA A 434 8.29 -41.73 17.15
C ALA A 434 7.30 -41.63 18.34
N GLN A 435 7.29 -40.50 19.02
CA GLN A 435 6.43 -40.28 20.20
C GLN A 435 5.05 -39.73 19.90
N ASN A 436 4.80 -39.23 18.69
CA ASN A 436 3.54 -38.51 18.34
C ASN A 436 2.86 -39.07 17.09
N LEU A 437 2.93 -40.36 16.83
CA LEU A 437 2.36 -41.01 15.64
C LEU A 437 0.85 -40.74 15.51
N ASP A 438 0.12 -40.75 16.62
CA ASP A 438 -1.33 -40.48 16.63
C ASP A 438 -1.62 -39.02 16.23
N LYS A 439 -0.75 -38.08 16.65
CA LYS A 439 -0.86 -36.67 16.26
C LYS A 439 -0.51 -36.48 14.78
N VAL A 440 0.50 -37.20 14.27
CA VAL A 440 0.82 -37.20 12.83
C VAL A 440 -0.42 -37.61 12.03
N ALA A 441 -1.04 -38.74 12.37
CA ALA A 441 -2.23 -39.22 11.70
C ALA A 441 -3.38 -38.20 11.78
N THR A 442 -3.65 -37.67 12.97
CA THR A 442 -4.74 -36.70 13.18
C THR A 442 -4.53 -35.42 12.36
N GLN A 443 -3.31 -34.85 12.36
CA GLN A 443 -3.04 -33.63 11.62
C GLN A 443 -3.05 -33.87 10.10
N GLN A 444 -2.55 -35.01 9.62
CA GLN A 444 -2.59 -35.36 8.21
C GLN A 444 -4.03 -35.64 7.72
N ASP A 445 -4.86 -36.27 8.53
CA ASP A 445 -6.28 -36.50 8.22
C ASP A 445 -7.03 -35.16 8.17
N LEU A 446 -6.81 -34.28 9.13
CA LEU A 446 -7.40 -32.95 9.15
C LEU A 446 -7.00 -32.15 7.91
N ALA A 447 -5.69 -32.09 7.62
CA ALA A 447 -5.18 -31.41 6.44
C ALA A 447 -5.77 -31.98 5.14
N THR A 448 -5.88 -33.31 5.03
CA THR A 448 -6.40 -33.97 3.83
C THR A 448 -7.88 -33.68 3.62
N ARG A 449 -8.69 -33.69 4.69
CA ARG A 449 -10.11 -33.32 4.62
C ARG A 449 -10.26 -31.84 4.23
N ALA A 450 -9.60 -30.94 4.93
CA ALA A 450 -9.68 -29.51 4.68
C ALA A 450 -9.18 -29.14 3.28
N PHE A 451 -8.12 -29.77 2.81
CA PHE A 451 -7.62 -29.62 1.44
C PHE A 451 -8.62 -30.10 0.39
N THR A 452 -9.28 -31.24 0.66
CA THR A 452 -10.28 -31.81 -0.27
C THR A 452 -11.54 -30.97 -0.32
N GLU A 453 -12.02 -30.48 0.81
CA GLU A 453 -13.17 -29.59 0.93
C GLU A 453 -12.89 -28.22 0.33
N GLY A 454 -11.71 -27.66 0.62
CA GLY A 454 -11.18 -26.42 0.02
C GLY A 454 -12.01 -25.17 0.28
N THR A 455 -12.81 -25.12 1.36
CA THR A 455 -13.80 -24.05 1.61
C THR A 455 -13.54 -23.22 2.86
N SER A 456 -12.69 -23.68 3.77
CA SER A 456 -12.44 -23.01 5.06
C SER A 456 -11.93 -21.56 4.88
N ALA A 457 -10.94 -21.35 4.03
CA ALA A 457 -10.41 -20.02 3.74
C ALA A 457 -11.47 -19.10 3.08
N THR A 458 -12.28 -19.63 2.16
CA THR A 458 -13.37 -18.86 1.53
C THR A 458 -14.44 -18.47 2.55
N ASN A 459 -14.79 -19.35 3.46
CA ASN A 459 -15.76 -19.07 4.52
C ASN A 459 -15.23 -17.99 5.49
N GLU A 460 -13.96 -18.04 5.82
CA GLU A 460 -13.32 -17.03 6.67
C GLU A 460 -13.27 -15.67 5.97
N ALA A 461 -12.90 -15.63 4.69
CA ALA A 461 -12.94 -14.40 3.89
C ALA A 461 -14.36 -13.81 3.82
N ALA A 462 -15.39 -14.65 3.63
CA ALA A 462 -16.77 -14.19 3.61
C ALA A 462 -17.21 -13.61 4.96
N LYS A 463 -16.82 -14.22 6.08
CA LYS A 463 -17.07 -13.64 7.42
C LYS A 463 -16.38 -12.31 7.59
N ALA A 464 -15.09 -12.20 7.19
CA ALA A 464 -14.33 -10.96 7.28
C ALA A 464 -14.96 -9.84 6.43
N ASN A 465 -15.43 -10.14 5.22
CA ASN A 465 -16.12 -9.19 4.35
C ASN A 465 -17.51 -8.78 4.86
N SER A 466 -18.17 -9.58 5.68
CA SER A 466 -19.49 -9.27 6.23
C SER A 466 -19.48 -8.33 7.43
N THR A 467 -18.29 -7.92 7.91
CA THR A 467 -18.16 -7.02 9.07
C THR A 467 -18.56 -5.58 8.73
N ALA A 468 -19.03 -4.83 9.73
CA ALA A 468 -19.37 -3.42 9.57
C ALA A 468 -18.16 -2.57 9.14
N ALA A 469 -16.95 -2.96 9.56
CA ALA A 469 -15.71 -2.31 9.14
C ALA A 469 -15.44 -2.52 7.65
N ALA A 470 -15.60 -3.73 7.13
CA ALA A 470 -15.45 -4.03 5.71
C ALA A 470 -16.46 -3.23 4.86
N ASN A 471 -17.70 -3.12 5.31
CA ASN A 471 -18.73 -2.32 4.64
C ASN A 471 -18.39 -0.82 4.60
N LEU A 472 -17.68 -0.29 5.60
CA LEU A 472 -17.19 1.10 5.59
C LEU A 472 -16.03 1.30 4.60
N GLU A 473 -15.11 0.34 4.47
CA GLU A 473 -14.01 0.38 3.50
C GLU A 473 -14.49 0.39 2.04
N LEU A 474 -15.64 -0.22 1.75
CA LEU A 474 -16.27 -0.20 0.41
C LEU A 474 -16.85 1.18 0.02
N TYR A 475 -17.07 2.10 0.98
CA TYR A 475 -17.64 3.44 0.76
C TYR A 475 -16.59 4.56 0.70
N TYR A 476 -15.33 4.27 1.00
CA TYR A 476 -14.18 5.19 0.94
C TYR A 476 -13.16 4.77 -0.13
#